data_4e2c38ac9ba72ecdc1417eacf686ecf5
#
_entry.id   4e2c38ac9ba72ecdc1417eacf686ecf5
#
_cell.length_a   1.000
_cell.length_b   1.000
_cell.length_c   1.000
_cell.angle_alpha   90.00
_cell.angle_beta   90.00
_cell.angle_gamma   90.00
#
_symmetry.space_group_name_H-M   'P 1'
#
loop_
_entity.id
_entity.type
_entity.pdbx_description
1 polymer ?
#
loop_
_entity_poly.entity_id
_entity_poly.type
_entity_poly.pdbx_seq_one_letter_code
_entity_poly.pdbx_strand_id
1 'polypeptide(L)'
;MTAWARRAGGSGIYTRPCGPMEQAYVTMVHTTRRHGCEDFVISYILQFSEDADPPGHQLPVQQRLREAWKALRFEHPMIAVELGNDGQSLLYASPVDQESSLEEWLAETFVVEADEQRTAGVVFSELRPPRFMELWFLPNTGELLLRSSHWRIDGAGCSLLMHRFFDIMAAEETASLAWGEEISRLPPALEDALQLPSEASPEHQKWGREWISDFGAASPSVGLPCRPNPGGRPGNPGRELLVLSEEDTATLVSACKAAGITVTAALHAAVIIQTREMAPSEIRNNNFMDVLMCDLRSYLPEPYNTSAYAVIICSMPQLGVFSSLAEQDLLGTAKTVMDSSRGYDMHTMLQSLRPASAAFKQMLDMGAASAETPSVVPPVGCTSLDMVYNDGYITPELAREFVAGVISVVSKGLGINIGGLGK
;
A
#
# COMPACT_ATOMS: atom_id res chain seq x y z
N MET A 1 -13.18 -16.79 15.53
CA MET A 1 -13.31 -16.47 14.09
C MET A 1 -14.17 -15.23 13.94
N THR A 2 -13.67 -14.25 13.19
CA THR A 2 -14.37 -13.00 12.87
C THR A 2 -15.31 -13.23 11.68
N ALA A 3 -16.39 -13.98 11.91
CA ALA A 3 -17.36 -14.29 10.84
C ALA A 3 -18.32 -13.11 10.63
N TRP A 4 -18.67 -12.85 9.37
CA TRP A 4 -19.73 -11.91 9.03
C TRP A 4 -21.07 -12.43 9.52
N ALA A 5 -21.78 -11.58 10.23
CA ALA A 5 -23.12 -11.88 10.76
C ALA A 5 -24.12 -10.80 10.36
N ARG A 6 -25.34 -11.20 10.03
CA ARG A 6 -26.43 -10.27 9.77
C ARG A 6 -26.79 -9.53 11.06
N ARG A 7 -26.82 -8.18 11.01
CA ARG A 7 -27.15 -7.36 12.17
C ARG A 7 -28.62 -7.52 12.54
N ALA A 8 -28.89 -7.76 13.83
CA ALA A 8 -30.24 -7.86 14.32
C ALA A 8 -31.01 -6.53 14.13
N GLY A 9 -32.21 -6.59 13.56
CA GLY A 9 -33.06 -5.42 13.32
C GLY A 9 -32.70 -4.54 12.13
N GLY A 10 -31.64 -4.88 11.37
CA GLY A 10 -31.24 -4.16 10.15
C GLY A 10 -31.56 -4.95 8.89
N SER A 11 -32.23 -4.36 7.90
CA SER A 11 -32.42 -4.95 6.59
C SER A 11 -31.08 -4.95 5.83
N GLY A 12 -30.53 -6.13 5.51
CA GLY A 12 -29.39 -6.28 4.60
C GLY A 12 -28.04 -5.82 5.12
N ILE A 13 -27.88 -5.47 6.42
CA ILE A 13 -26.59 -5.07 7.00
C ILE A 13 -25.89 -6.28 7.63
N TYR A 14 -24.63 -6.46 7.23
CA TYR A 14 -23.72 -7.48 7.77
C TYR A 14 -22.58 -6.79 8.53
N THR A 15 -22.12 -7.42 9.58
CA THR A 15 -21.03 -6.89 10.41
C THR A 15 -20.09 -8.00 10.88
N ARG A 16 -18.83 -7.65 11.08
CA ARG A 16 -17.86 -8.43 11.82
C ARG A 16 -16.90 -7.51 12.58
N PRO A 17 -16.25 -8.00 13.65
CA PRO A 17 -15.13 -7.25 14.24
C PRO A 17 -13.97 -7.11 13.26
N CYS A 18 -13.19 -6.04 13.42
CA CYS A 18 -11.88 -5.94 12.77
C CYS A 18 -10.95 -7.03 13.30
N GLY A 19 -10.14 -7.60 12.42
CA GLY A 19 -9.00 -8.43 12.82
C GLY A 19 -7.86 -7.59 13.43
N PRO A 20 -6.90 -8.22 14.11
CA PRO A 20 -5.77 -7.52 14.70
C PRO A 20 -4.98 -6.66 13.72
N MET A 21 -4.72 -7.15 12.50
CA MET A 21 -4.03 -6.38 11.47
C MET A 21 -4.86 -5.18 11.00
N GLU A 22 -6.13 -5.38 10.70
CA GLU A 22 -7.05 -4.28 10.33
C GLU A 22 -7.10 -3.23 11.45
N GLN A 23 -7.18 -3.68 12.71
CA GLN A 23 -7.21 -2.80 13.87
C GLN A 23 -5.91 -2.00 14.02
N ALA A 24 -4.74 -2.59 13.70
CA ALA A 24 -3.47 -1.89 13.71
C ALA A 24 -3.47 -0.74 12.69
N TYR A 25 -3.93 -0.99 11.46
CA TYR A 25 -4.06 0.06 10.43
C TYR A 25 -5.06 1.16 10.83
N VAL A 26 -6.21 0.78 11.39
CA VAL A 26 -7.20 1.75 11.90
C VAL A 26 -6.61 2.61 13.01
N THR A 27 -5.80 2.01 13.89
CA THR A 27 -5.15 2.74 14.99
C THR A 27 -4.09 3.73 14.48
N MET A 28 -3.35 3.39 13.42
CA MET A 28 -2.42 4.33 12.78
C MET A 28 -3.14 5.62 12.38
N VAL A 29 -4.34 5.53 11.81
CA VAL A 29 -5.18 6.67 11.45
C VAL A 29 -5.50 7.53 12.67
N HIS A 30 -5.99 6.91 13.75
CA HIS A 30 -6.35 7.66 14.97
C HIS A 30 -5.15 8.36 15.60
N THR A 31 -3.99 7.75 15.52
CA THR A 31 -2.73 8.30 16.05
C THR A 31 -2.28 9.50 15.23
N THR A 32 -2.36 9.41 13.91
CA THR A 32 -1.93 10.48 13.00
C THR A 32 -2.90 11.66 12.94
N ARG A 33 -4.17 11.47 13.25
CA ARG A 33 -5.16 12.58 13.35
C ARG A 33 -4.76 13.67 14.34
N ARG A 34 -4.07 13.32 15.43
CA ARG A 34 -3.53 14.30 16.40
C ARG A 34 -2.53 15.27 15.75
N HIS A 35 -1.87 14.84 14.69
CA HIS A 35 -0.91 15.63 13.93
C HIS A 35 -1.52 16.26 12.67
N GLY A 36 -2.85 16.13 12.46
CA GLY A 36 -3.55 16.68 11.31
C GLY A 36 -3.59 15.75 10.09
N CYS A 37 -3.07 14.52 10.20
CA CYS A 37 -3.28 13.48 9.19
C CYS A 37 -4.64 12.83 9.42
N GLU A 38 -5.50 12.82 8.39
CA GLU A 38 -6.88 12.37 8.56
C GLU A 38 -7.06 10.86 8.36
N ASP A 39 -6.21 10.23 7.54
CA ASP A 39 -6.28 8.78 7.28
C ASP A 39 -4.95 8.25 6.72
N PHE A 40 -4.79 6.94 6.76
CA PHE A 40 -3.76 6.21 6.02
C PHE A 40 -4.40 5.63 4.76
N VAL A 41 -4.24 6.34 3.65
CA VAL A 41 -4.88 6.03 2.37
C VAL A 41 -3.88 5.39 1.43
N ILE A 42 -4.31 4.31 0.76
CA ILE A 42 -3.62 3.76 -0.40
C ILE A 42 -4.27 4.28 -1.68
N SER A 43 -3.45 4.66 -2.64
CA SER A 43 -3.90 5.06 -3.97
C SER A 43 -3.15 4.28 -5.05
N TYR A 44 -3.83 4.06 -6.17
CA TYR A 44 -3.28 3.38 -7.33
C TYR A 44 -3.67 4.17 -8.58
N ILE A 45 -2.68 4.78 -9.24
CA ILE A 45 -2.90 5.59 -10.43
C ILE A 45 -2.51 4.79 -11.66
N LEU A 46 -3.40 4.74 -12.62
CA LEU A 46 -3.24 4.03 -13.88
C LEU A 46 -3.41 4.99 -15.04
N GLN A 47 -2.56 4.87 -16.06
CA GLN A 47 -2.79 5.51 -17.34
C GLN A 47 -3.73 4.63 -18.17
N PHE A 48 -4.86 5.17 -18.55
CA PHE A 48 -5.83 4.52 -19.41
C PHE A 48 -5.74 5.14 -20.81
N SER A 49 -5.55 4.31 -21.84
CA SER A 49 -5.54 4.77 -23.22
C SER A 49 -6.85 4.42 -23.89
N GLU A 50 -7.55 5.42 -24.44
CA GLU A 50 -8.75 5.20 -25.23
C GLU A 50 -8.46 4.48 -26.57
N ASP A 51 -7.22 4.58 -27.08
CA ASP A 51 -6.77 3.85 -28.27
C ASP A 51 -6.78 2.32 -28.07
N ALA A 52 -6.78 1.87 -26.82
CA ALA A 52 -6.97 0.47 -26.47
C ALA A 52 -8.44 0.02 -26.49
N ASP A 53 -9.37 0.93 -26.77
CA ASP A 53 -10.79 0.61 -26.86
C ASP A 53 -11.07 -0.14 -28.18
N PRO A 54 -11.44 -1.42 -28.15
CA PRO A 54 -11.68 -2.17 -29.39
C PRO A 54 -12.82 -1.52 -30.18
N PRO A 55 -12.67 -1.33 -31.49
CA PRO A 55 -13.75 -0.79 -32.30
C PRO A 55 -14.98 -1.72 -32.24
N GLY A 56 -16.13 -1.16 -31.88
CA GLY A 56 -17.40 -1.89 -31.85
C GLY A 56 -18.16 -1.88 -30.55
N HIS A 57 -17.64 -1.32 -29.46
CA HIS A 57 -18.39 -1.14 -28.24
C HIS A 57 -19.54 -0.13 -28.42
N GLN A 58 -20.74 -0.53 -28.00
CA GLN A 58 -21.95 0.30 -28.13
C GLN A 58 -22.06 1.39 -27.07
N LEU A 59 -21.35 1.25 -25.93
CA LEU A 59 -21.42 2.16 -24.79
C LEU A 59 -20.20 3.07 -24.72
N PRO A 60 -20.37 4.35 -24.32
CA PRO A 60 -19.25 5.23 -24.01
C PRO A 60 -18.33 4.64 -22.92
N VAL A 61 -17.03 4.94 -22.99
CA VAL A 61 -16.03 4.42 -22.06
C VAL A 61 -16.38 4.69 -20.59
N GLN A 62 -16.86 5.89 -20.29
CA GLN A 62 -17.30 6.26 -18.94
C GLN A 62 -18.42 5.36 -18.42
N GLN A 63 -19.38 5.00 -19.24
CA GLN A 63 -20.47 4.12 -18.85
C GLN A 63 -19.97 2.68 -18.66
N ARG A 64 -19.05 2.22 -19.48
CA ARG A 64 -18.40 0.90 -19.34
C ARG A 64 -17.60 0.80 -18.05
N LEU A 65 -16.82 1.82 -17.72
CA LEU A 65 -16.08 1.92 -16.45
C LEU A 65 -17.04 1.85 -15.25
N ARG A 66 -18.17 2.57 -15.33
CA ARG A 66 -19.18 2.58 -14.26
C ARG A 66 -19.84 1.20 -14.08
N GLU A 67 -20.23 0.55 -15.18
CA GLU A 67 -20.81 -0.79 -15.09
C GLU A 67 -19.79 -1.84 -14.62
N ALA A 68 -18.52 -1.72 -15.04
CA ALA A 68 -17.45 -2.57 -14.54
C ALA A 68 -17.23 -2.37 -13.04
N TRP A 69 -17.29 -1.13 -12.54
CA TRP A 69 -17.16 -0.80 -11.11
C TRP A 69 -18.30 -1.40 -10.28
N LYS A 70 -19.53 -1.35 -10.83
CA LYS A 70 -20.71 -1.99 -10.25
C LYS A 70 -20.56 -3.52 -10.17
N ALA A 71 -20.12 -4.15 -11.25
CA ALA A 71 -19.88 -5.59 -11.31
C ALA A 71 -18.73 -6.00 -10.37
N LEU A 72 -17.69 -5.19 -10.28
CA LEU A 72 -16.58 -5.43 -9.36
C LEU A 72 -17.02 -5.42 -7.89
N ARG A 73 -17.97 -4.57 -7.49
CA ARG A 73 -18.59 -4.61 -6.16
C ARG A 73 -19.26 -5.93 -5.87
N PHE A 74 -19.95 -6.51 -6.87
CA PHE A 74 -20.59 -7.81 -6.72
C PHE A 74 -19.58 -8.94 -6.52
N GLU A 75 -18.44 -8.88 -7.21
CA GLU A 75 -17.37 -9.87 -7.05
C GLU A 75 -16.52 -9.63 -5.78
N HIS A 76 -16.31 -8.37 -5.44
CA HIS A 76 -15.46 -7.92 -4.31
C HIS A 76 -16.25 -6.97 -3.37
N PRO A 77 -17.20 -7.49 -2.58
CA PRO A 77 -18.06 -6.64 -1.75
C PRO A 77 -17.29 -5.80 -0.71
N MET A 78 -16.05 -6.18 -0.38
CA MET A 78 -15.18 -5.38 0.49
C MET A 78 -14.93 -3.96 0.01
N ILE A 79 -15.07 -3.65 -1.29
CA ILE A 79 -14.92 -2.27 -1.78
C ILE A 79 -16.02 -1.34 -1.24
N ALA A 80 -17.15 -1.91 -0.84
CA ALA A 80 -18.28 -1.19 -0.26
C ALA A 80 -18.44 -1.43 1.27
N VAL A 81 -17.44 -1.97 1.93
CA VAL A 81 -17.40 -2.09 3.39
C VAL A 81 -16.97 -0.76 4.00
N GLU A 82 -17.56 -0.38 5.10
CA GLU A 82 -17.19 0.78 5.89
C GLU A 82 -16.73 0.40 7.30
N LEU A 83 -15.94 1.28 7.91
CA LEU A 83 -15.57 1.15 9.32
C LEU A 83 -16.74 1.66 10.17
N GLY A 84 -17.15 0.87 11.17
CA GLY A 84 -18.17 1.26 12.12
C GLY A 84 -17.73 2.47 12.97
N ASN A 85 -18.70 3.21 13.49
CA ASN A 85 -18.42 4.38 14.34
C ASN A 85 -17.64 4.05 15.62
N ASP A 86 -17.61 2.77 16.00
CA ASP A 86 -16.82 2.26 17.13
C ASP A 86 -15.32 2.12 16.79
N GLY A 87 -14.94 2.24 15.51
CA GLY A 87 -13.59 2.02 15.03
C GLY A 87 -13.09 0.57 15.21
N GLN A 88 -13.97 -0.38 15.49
CA GLN A 88 -13.62 -1.77 15.83
C GLN A 88 -14.40 -2.80 15.01
N SER A 89 -15.45 -2.38 14.32
CA SER A 89 -16.30 -3.24 13.50
C SER A 89 -16.30 -2.80 12.05
N LEU A 90 -16.49 -3.75 11.15
CA LEU A 90 -16.72 -3.53 9.73
C LEU A 90 -18.18 -3.77 9.41
N LEU A 91 -18.73 -2.93 8.53
CA LEU A 91 -20.13 -2.94 8.13
C LEU A 91 -20.24 -3.07 6.63
N TYR A 92 -21.09 -3.97 6.16
CA TYR A 92 -21.46 -4.11 4.75
C TYR A 92 -22.96 -4.03 4.58
N ALA A 93 -23.45 -3.12 3.73
CA ALA A 93 -24.85 -3.03 3.34
C ALA A 93 -25.04 -3.70 1.97
N SER A 94 -25.78 -4.82 1.95
CA SER A 94 -26.16 -5.49 0.70
C SER A 94 -27.25 -4.71 -0.01
N PRO A 95 -27.16 -4.48 -1.33
CA PRO A 95 -28.17 -3.77 -2.09
C PRO A 95 -29.40 -4.60 -2.44
N VAL A 96 -29.51 -5.83 -1.93
CA VAL A 96 -30.58 -6.78 -2.29
C VAL A 96 -31.99 -6.24 -2.13
N ASP A 97 -32.21 -5.43 -1.09
CA ASP A 97 -33.52 -4.89 -0.74
C ASP A 97 -33.70 -3.42 -1.16
N GLN A 98 -32.69 -2.78 -1.75
CA GLN A 98 -32.68 -1.35 -2.04
C GLN A 98 -31.83 -1.02 -3.28
N GLU A 99 -32.43 -1.08 -4.46
CA GLU A 99 -31.78 -0.67 -5.70
C GLU A 99 -31.26 0.78 -5.64
N SER A 100 -31.97 1.67 -4.94
CA SER A 100 -31.53 3.05 -4.68
C SER A 100 -30.19 3.11 -3.94
N SER A 101 -29.92 2.18 -3.03
CA SER A 101 -28.65 2.16 -2.27
C SER A 101 -27.44 1.82 -3.15
N LEU A 102 -27.64 1.07 -4.22
CA LEU A 102 -26.59 0.77 -5.20
C LEU A 102 -26.27 1.99 -6.05
N GLU A 103 -27.29 2.73 -6.49
CA GLU A 103 -27.09 3.95 -7.27
C GLU A 103 -26.47 5.08 -6.43
N GLU A 104 -26.86 5.20 -5.16
CA GLU A 104 -26.26 6.13 -4.22
C GLU A 104 -24.76 5.80 -4.01
N TRP A 105 -24.43 4.52 -3.79
CA TRP A 105 -23.05 4.09 -3.66
C TRP A 105 -22.24 4.36 -4.94
N LEU A 106 -22.79 4.08 -6.12
CA LEU A 106 -22.14 4.37 -7.40
C LEU A 106 -21.91 5.87 -7.60
N ALA A 107 -22.87 6.70 -7.20
CA ALA A 107 -22.73 8.16 -7.29
C ALA A 107 -21.66 8.70 -6.32
N GLU A 108 -21.47 8.06 -5.16
CA GLU A 108 -20.44 8.43 -4.19
C GLU A 108 -19.04 7.94 -4.61
N THR A 109 -18.95 6.76 -5.26
CA THR A 109 -17.68 6.06 -5.39
C THR A 109 -17.11 5.99 -6.81
N PHE A 110 -17.93 6.22 -7.85
CA PHE A 110 -17.46 6.36 -9.22
C PHE A 110 -17.56 7.82 -9.65
N VAL A 111 -16.43 8.50 -9.66
CA VAL A 111 -16.37 9.95 -9.90
C VAL A 111 -15.68 10.22 -11.24
N VAL A 112 -16.27 11.10 -12.03
CA VAL A 112 -15.64 11.63 -13.25
C VAL A 112 -15.19 13.06 -12.98
N GLU A 113 -13.89 13.31 -13.06
CA GLU A 113 -13.33 14.64 -12.89
C GLU A 113 -13.49 15.42 -14.19
N ALA A 114 -14.22 16.51 -14.10
CA ALA A 114 -14.55 17.35 -15.25
C ALA A 114 -13.55 18.47 -15.51
N ASP A 115 -12.70 18.81 -14.54
CA ASP A 115 -11.69 19.86 -14.70
C ASP A 115 -10.53 19.34 -15.55
N GLU A 116 -10.39 19.93 -16.72
CA GLU A 116 -9.37 19.58 -17.72
C GLU A 116 -7.92 19.82 -17.27
N GLN A 117 -7.72 20.60 -16.22
CA GLN A 117 -6.38 20.94 -15.72
C GLN A 117 -5.92 20.06 -14.56
N ARG A 118 -6.79 19.17 -14.05
CA ARG A 118 -6.48 18.32 -12.90
C ARG A 118 -5.94 16.96 -13.34
N THR A 119 -4.83 16.56 -12.76
CA THR A 119 -4.26 15.23 -12.86
C THR A 119 -4.66 14.37 -11.63
N ALA A 120 -4.54 13.06 -11.73
CA ALA A 120 -4.83 12.16 -10.61
C ALA A 120 -3.98 12.50 -9.36
N GLY A 121 -2.74 12.94 -9.53
CA GLY A 121 -1.88 13.37 -8.43
C GLY A 121 -2.40 14.62 -7.70
N VAL A 122 -2.92 15.61 -8.45
CA VAL A 122 -3.53 16.81 -7.87
C VAL A 122 -4.81 16.44 -7.11
N VAL A 123 -5.69 15.68 -7.77
CA VAL A 123 -6.94 15.20 -7.16
C VAL A 123 -6.64 14.46 -5.86
N PHE A 124 -5.68 13.53 -5.89
CA PHE A 124 -5.30 12.76 -4.70
C PHE A 124 -4.87 13.64 -3.52
N SER A 125 -4.08 14.69 -3.78
CA SER A 125 -3.55 15.55 -2.73
C SER A 125 -4.62 16.41 -2.01
N GLU A 126 -5.77 16.62 -2.64
CA GLU A 126 -6.84 17.49 -2.14
C GLU A 126 -8.00 16.70 -1.51
N LEU A 127 -8.09 15.40 -1.78
CA LEU A 127 -9.20 14.57 -1.34
C LEU A 127 -9.11 14.23 0.15
N ARG A 128 -10.28 14.21 0.78
CA ARG A 128 -10.43 13.69 2.15
C ARG A 128 -10.47 12.16 2.17
N PRO A 129 -10.25 11.53 3.35
CA PRO A 129 -10.35 10.09 3.49
C PRO A 129 -11.69 9.55 2.98
N PRO A 130 -11.67 8.49 2.13
CA PRO A 130 -12.90 7.96 1.57
C PRO A 130 -13.61 7.04 2.57
N ARG A 131 -14.93 7.11 2.61
CA ARG A 131 -15.78 6.17 3.37
C ARG A 131 -15.71 4.76 2.77
N PHE A 132 -15.85 4.68 1.47
CA PHE A 132 -15.74 3.46 0.67
C PHE A 132 -14.44 3.49 -0.16
N MET A 133 -14.18 2.44 -0.92
CA MET A 133 -13.21 2.51 -2.00
C MET A 133 -13.81 3.32 -3.15
N GLU A 134 -13.01 4.20 -3.75
CA GLU A 134 -13.42 5.10 -4.83
C GLU A 134 -12.60 4.83 -6.10
N LEU A 135 -13.26 4.96 -7.24
CA LEU A 135 -12.63 4.99 -8.56
C LEU A 135 -12.94 6.34 -9.23
N TRP A 136 -11.90 7.10 -9.50
CA TRP A 136 -11.97 8.36 -10.23
C TRP A 136 -11.50 8.16 -11.65
N PHE A 137 -12.25 8.68 -12.62
CA PHE A 137 -11.87 8.74 -14.01
C PHE A 137 -11.62 10.19 -14.42
N LEU A 138 -10.44 10.44 -14.96
CA LEU A 138 -10.00 11.76 -15.46
C LEU A 138 -9.89 11.66 -16.99
N PRO A 139 -10.97 11.96 -17.74
CA PRO A 139 -11.01 11.74 -19.18
C PRO A 139 -9.96 12.56 -19.95
N ASN A 140 -9.64 13.77 -19.48
CA ASN A 140 -8.73 14.67 -20.18
C ASN A 140 -7.26 14.24 -20.13
N THR A 141 -6.87 13.54 -19.05
CA THR A 141 -5.52 12.97 -18.91
C THR A 141 -5.48 11.48 -19.20
N GLY A 142 -6.64 10.82 -19.37
CA GLY A 142 -6.74 9.39 -19.51
C GLY A 142 -6.30 8.62 -18.25
N GLU A 143 -6.45 9.23 -17.07
CA GLU A 143 -6.03 8.60 -15.82
C GLU A 143 -7.21 7.96 -15.08
N LEU A 144 -6.94 6.83 -14.41
CA LEU A 144 -7.81 6.24 -13.40
C LEU A 144 -7.10 6.33 -12.04
N LEU A 145 -7.79 6.85 -11.03
CA LEU A 145 -7.30 6.89 -9.66
C LEU A 145 -8.19 6.00 -8.79
N LEU A 146 -7.66 4.86 -8.35
CA LEU A 146 -8.25 4.04 -7.29
C LEU A 146 -7.78 4.56 -5.94
N ARG A 147 -8.70 4.72 -4.99
CA ARG A 147 -8.43 5.23 -3.64
C ARG A 147 -9.14 4.41 -2.58
N SER A 148 -8.46 4.13 -1.49
CA SER A 148 -9.04 3.42 -0.35
C SER A 148 -8.33 3.73 0.94
N SER A 149 -9.02 3.68 2.07
CA SER A 149 -8.36 3.53 3.37
C SER A 149 -7.54 2.23 3.39
N HIS A 150 -6.29 2.29 3.85
CA HIS A 150 -5.33 1.20 3.71
C HIS A 150 -5.65 -0.04 4.56
N TRP A 151 -6.52 0.09 5.59
CA TRP A 151 -6.99 -1.07 6.34
C TRP A 151 -7.80 -2.08 5.50
N ARG A 152 -8.30 -1.66 4.32
CA ARG A 152 -9.15 -2.47 3.45
C ARG A 152 -8.37 -3.31 2.43
N ILE A 153 -7.27 -2.79 1.93
CA ILE A 153 -6.52 -3.37 0.82
C ILE A 153 -5.04 -2.99 0.88
N ASP A 154 -4.18 -3.82 0.35
CA ASP A 154 -2.75 -3.55 0.15
C ASP A 154 -2.39 -3.36 -1.34
N GLY A 155 -1.12 -3.04 -1.62
CA GLY A 155 -0.65 -2.75 -2.98
C GLY A 155 -0.82 -3.91 -3.96
N ALA A 156 -0.53 -5.15 -3.53
CA ALA A 156 -0.74 -6.34 -4.36
C ALA A 156 -2.23 -6.56 -4.64
N GLY A 157 -3.07 -6.33 -3.62
CA GLY A 157 -4.53 -6.36 -3.75
C GLY A 157 -5.05 -5.33 -4.75
N CYS A 158 -4.53 -4.10 -4.76
CA CYS A 158 -4.89 -3.08 -5.76
C CYS A 158 -4.60 -3.56 -7.18
N SER A 159 -3.43 -4.15 -7.41
CA SER A 159 -3.05 -4.68 -8.73
C SER A 159 -3.97 -5.81 -9.18
N LEU A 160 -4.28 -6.77 -8.31
CA LEU A 160 -5.20 -7.87 -8.60
C LEU A 160 -6.62 -7.38 -8.87
N LEU A 161 -7.11 -6.42 -8.07
CA LEU A 161 -8.42 -5.82 -8.21
C LEU A 161 -8.57 -5.09 -9.55
N MET A 162 -7.58 -4.26 -9.90
CA MET A 162 -7.61 -3.51 -11.16
C MET A 162 -7.43 -4.40 -12.38
N HIS A 163 -6.65 -5.48 -12.28
CA HIS A 163 -6.61 -6.50 -13.34
C HIS A 163 -8.01 -7.07 -13.60
N ARG A 164 -8.71 -7.50 -12.54
CA ARG A 164 -10.08 -8.01 -12.66
C ARG A 164 -11.07 -6.95 -13.17
N PHE A 165 -10.92 -5.70 -12.76
CA PHE A 165 -11.72 -4.58 -13.25
C PHE A 165 -11.63 -4.45 -14.78
N PHE A 166 -10.42 -4.52 -15.35
CA PHE A 166 -10.22 -4.43 -16.78
C PHE A 166 -10.73 -5.68 -17.52
N ASP A 167 -10.63 -6.87 -16.91
CA ASP A 167 -11.24 -8.09 -17.48
C ASP A 167 -12.77 -7.94 -17.60
N ILE A 168 -13.43 -7.41 -16.56
CA ILE A 168 -14.88 -7.15 -16.58
C ILE A 168 -15.20 -6.09 -17.63
N MET A 169 -14.42 -5.03 -17.72
CA MET A 169 -14.61 -3.96 -18.69
C MET A 169 -14.44 -4.45 -20.13
N ALA A 170 -13.53 -5.40 -20.35
CA ALA A 170 -13.27 -5.99 -21.67
C ALA A 170 -14.30 -7.06 -22.07
N ALA A 171 -15.09 -7.59 -21.13
CA ALA A 171 -16.11 -8.57 -21.43
C ALA A 171 -17.26 -7.96 -22.26
N GLU A 172 -17.69 -8.66 -23.31
CA GLU A 172 -18.79 -8.21 -24.18
C GLU A 172 -20.17 -8.30 -23.51
N GLU A 173 -20.32 -9.21 -22.53
CA GLU A 173 -21.58 -9.44 -21.83
C GLU A 173 -21.45 -9.05 -20.35
N THR A 174 -22.39 -8.24 -19.89
CA THR A 174 -22.57 -7.98 -18.44
C THR A 174 -23.33 -9.17 -17.84
N ALA A 175 -22.67 -9.91 -16.95
CA ALA A 175 -23.32 -10.96 -16.19
C ALA A 175 -24.49 -10.41 -15.36
N SER A 176 -25.57 -11.16 -15.24
CA SER A 176 -26.64 -10.83 -14.31
C SER A 176 -26.13 -10.88 -12.88
N LEU A 177 -26.23 -9.76 -12.15
CA LEU A 177 -25.75 -9.63 -10.78
C LEU A 177 -26.86 -10.06 -9.81
N ALA A 178 -26.76 -11.24 -9.23
CA ALA A 178 -27.72 -11.76 -8.26
C ALA A 178 -27.38 -11.22 -6.85
N TRP A 179 -27.71 -9.95 -6.61
CA TRP A 179 -27.46 -9.29 -5.32
C TRP A 179 -28.03 -10.10 -4.15
N GLY A 180 -27.24 -10.24 -3.10
CA GLY A 180 -27.45 -11.14 -1.96
C GLY A 180 -26.50 -12.33 -1.96
N GLU A 181 -26.02 -12.78 -3.12
CA GLU A 181 -25.01 -13.84 -3.22
C GLU A 181 -23.59 -13.33 -2.96
N GLU A 182 -23.35 -12.04 -3.17
CA GLU A 182 -22.05 -11.37 -2.93
C GLU A 182 -21.58 -11.48 -1.48
N ILE A 183 -22.50 -11.64 -0.55
CA ILE A 183 -22.22 -11.76 0.89
C ILE A 183 -21.27 -12.95 1.17
N SER A 184 -21.39 -14.02 0.40
CA SER A 184 -20.52 -15.19 0.52
C SER A 184 -19.06 -14.93 0.16
N ARG A 185 -18.77 -13.81 -0.51
CA ARG A 185 -17.43 -13.37 -0.93
C ARG A 185 -16.78 -12.38 0.04
N LEU A 186 -17.48 -12.00 1.13
CA LEU A 186 -16.91 -11.19 2.18
C LEU A 186 -15.83 -12.00 2.94
N PRO A 187 -14.56 -11.56 2.95
CA PRO A 187 -13.49 -12.32 3.59
C PRO A 187 -13.57 -12.24 5.11
N PRO A 188 -13.07 -13.26 5.82
CA PRO A 188 -12.76 -13.12 7.24
C PRO A 188 -11.57 -12.15 7.43
N ALA A 189 -11.18 -11.89 8.68
CA ALA A 189 -9.92 -11.22 8.96
C ALA A 189 -8.72 -12.08 8.49
N LEU A 190 -7.60 -11.43 8.18
CA LEU A 190 -6.37 -12.09 7.71
C LEU A 190 -5.95 -13.26 8.60
N GLU A 191 -5.95 -13.03 9.91
CA GLU A 191 -5.52 -14.03 10.90
C GLU A 191 -6.42 -15.27 10.91
N ASP A 192 -7.71 -15.09 10.61
CA ASP A 192 -8.65 -16.20 10.51
C ASP A 192 -8.54 -16.89 9.14
N ALA A 193 -8.27 -16.12 8.07
CA ALA A 193 -7.97 -16.68 6.75
C ALA A 193 -6.70 -17.55 6.78
N LEU A 194 -5.67 -17.12 7.53
CA LEU A 194 -4.45 -17.90 7.81
C LEU A 194 -4.67 -19.06 8.79
N GLN A 195 -5.87 -19.23 9.33
CA GLN A 195 -6.21 -20.25 10.33
C GLN A 195 -5.32 -20.18 11.60
N LEU A 196 -4.87 -18.98 11.95
CA LEU A 196 -4.05 -18.79 13.14
C LEU A 196 -4.86 -19.03 14.42
N PRO A 197 -4.25 -19.64 15.46
CA PRO A 197 -4.91 -19.82 16.76
C PRO A 197 -5.43 -18.49 17.32
N SER A 198 -6.57 -18.53 18.02
CA SER A 198 -7.12 -17.35 18.69
C SER A 198 -6.17 -16.80 19.76
N GLU A 199 -5.43 -17.68 20.41
CA GLU A 199 -4.37 -17.36 21.36
C GLU A 199 -3.04 -17.90 20.85
N ALA A 200 -2.05 -17.01 20.70
CA ALA A 200 -0.70 -17.40 20.35
C ALA A 200 -0.01 -18.08 21.54
N SER A 201 0.93 -19.00 21.26
CA SER A 201 1.75 -19.61 22.31
C SER A 201 2.54 -18.54 23.08
N PRO A 202 2.97 -18.83 24.33
CA PRO A 202 3.80 -17.90 25.11
C PRO A 202 5.08 -17.49 24.37
N GLU A 203 5.66 -18.38 23.60
CA GLU A 203 6.85 -18.12 22.75
C GLU A 203 6.53 -17.10 21.66
N HIS A 204 5.46 -17.30 20.90
CA HIS A 204 5.04 -16.37 19.84
C HIS A 204 4.56 -15.02 20.39
N GLN A 205 3.95 -15.01 21.58
CA GLN A 205 3.62 -13.77 22.29
C GLN A 205 4.88 -12.98 22.68
N LYS A 206 5.90 -13.68 23.18
CA LYS A 206 7.18 -13.08 23.53
C LYS A 206 7.85 -12.51 22.28
N TRP A 207 7.96 -13.34 21.23
CA TRP A 207 8.58 -12.94 19.95
C TRP A 207 7.92 -11.68 19.36
N GLY A 208 6.59 -11.63 19.29
CA GLY A 208 5.88 -10.48 18.74
C GLY A 208 6.13 -9.18 19.51
N ARG A 209 6.25 -9.24 20.83
CA ARG A 209 6.60 -8.05 21.64
C ARG A 209 8.05 -7.62 21.46
N GLU A 210 8.98 -8.59 21.47
CA GLU A 210 10.42 -8.31 21.31
C GLU A 210 10.69 -7.73 19.92
N TRP A 211 10.09 -8.26 18.88
CA TRP A 211 10.23 -7.76 17.51
C TRP A 211 9.90 -6.26 17.38
N ILE A 212 8.78 -5.82 17.96
CA ILE A 212 8.39 -4.40 17.96
C ILE A 212 9.30 -3.58 18.88
N SER A 213 9.66 -4.11 20.06
CA SER A 213 10.55 -3.43 21.01
C SER A 213 11.94 -3.22 20.44
N ASP A 214 12.50 -4.23 19.79
CA ASP A 214 13.84 -4.18 19.21
C ASP A 214 13.90 -3.16 18.07
N PHE A 215 12.86 -3.10 17.24
CA PHE A 215 12.76 -2.06 16.22
C PHE A 215 12.72 -0.67 16.84
N GLY A 216 11.88 -0.44 17.84
CA GLY A 216 11.80 0.84 18.54
C GLY A 216 13.13 1.22 19.22
N ALA A 217 13.86 0.25 19.79
CA ALA A 217 15.14 0.46 20.45
C ALA A 217 16.29 0.85 19.49
N ALA A 218 16.13 0.57 18.18
CA ALA A 218 17.12 0.97 17.18
C ALA A 218 17.10 2.47 16.83
N SER A 219 16.13 3.23 17.34
CA SER A 219 16.07 4.68 17.22
C SER A 219 17.12 5.37 18.10
N PRO A 220 17.67 6.56 17.74
CA PRO A 220 17.34 7.32 16.52
C PRO A 220 17.97 6.73 15.27
N SER A 221 17.24 6.84 14.14
CA SER A 221 17.72 6.39 12.83
C SER A 221 18.44 7.50 12.04
N VAL A 222 19.21 7.10 11.02
CA VAL A 222 19.62 8.02 9.97
C VAL A 222 18.40 8.41 9.12
N GLY A 223 18.37 9.63 8.62
CA GLY A 223 17.27 10.13 7.78
C GLY A 223 17.70 11.30 6.91
N LEU A 224 16.86 11.67 5.97
CA LEU A 224 17.06 12.86 5.14
C LEU A 224 16.97 14.14 5.96
N PRO A 225 17.61 15.25 5.52
CA PRO A 225 17.52 16.54 6.20
C PRO A 225 16.09 17.09 6.08
N CYS A 226 15.30 16.92 7.12
CA CYS A 226 13.94 17.45 7.19
C CYS A 226 13.92 18.93 7.52
N ARG A 227 12.94 19.66 6.97
CA ARG A 227 12.69 21.06 7.40
C ARG A 227 12.18 21.09 8.82
N PRO A 228 12.62 22.07 9.62
CA PRO A 228 11.95 22.36 10.88
C PRO A 228 10.47 22.65 10.62
N ASN A 229 9.60 21.90 11.28
CA ASN A 229 8.14 22.13 11.23
C ASN A 229 7.63 22.45 12.66
N PRO A 230 7.83 23.69 13.15
CA PRO A 230 7.50 24.06 14.51
C PRO A 230 6.00 23.98 14.84
N GLY A 231 5.15 23.92 13.83
CA GLY A 231 3.70 23.75 14.01
C GLY A 231 3.25 22.29 14.15
N GLY A 232 4.16 21.32 13.87
CA GLY A 232 3.86 19.89 13.95
C GLY A 232 2.74 19.39 13.00
N ARG A 233 2.24 20.26 12.11
CA ARG A 233 1.22 19.86 11.16
C ARG A 233 1.86 19.34 9.89
N PRO A 234 1.44 18.18 9.38
CA PRO A 234 1.89 17.70 8.09
C PRO A 234 1.46 18.66 6.98
N GLY A 235 2.23 18.73 5.92
CA GLY A 235 1.84 19.36 4.67
C GLY A 235 1.02 18.42 3.80
N ASN A 236 1.00 18.69 2.50
CA ASN A 236 0.36 17.82 1.53
C ASN A 236 1.28 16.64 1.12
N PRO A 237 0.73 15.52 0.68
CA PRO A 237 1.54 14.47 0.07
C PRO A 237 2.15 14.96 -1.25
N GLY A 238 3.47 14.86 -1.36
CA GLY A 238 4.21 15.06 -2.59
C GLY A 238 4.66 13.72 -3.17
N ARG A 239 4.98 13.70 -4.47
CA ARG A 239 5.44 12.50 -5.17
C ARG A 239 6.51 12.86 -6.18
N GLU A 240 7.61 12.12 -6.16
CA GLU A 240 8.62 12.13 -7.20
C GLU A 240 8.74 10.73 -7.80
N LEU A 241 8.51 10.62 -9.09
CA LEU A 241 8.51 9.37 -9.83
C LEU A 241 9.60 9.39 -10.90
N LEU A 242 10.48 8.41 -10.87
CA LEU A 242 11.44 8.15 -11.92
C LEU A 242 11.15 6.78 -12.54
N VAL A 243 10.83 6.76 -13.83
CA VAL A 243 10.56 5.53 -14.58
C VAL A 243 11.75 5.26 -15.50
N LEU A 244 12.34 4.09 -15.38
CA LEU A 244 13.39 3.65 -16.29
C LEU A 244 12.79 3.17 -17.61
N SER A 245 13.49 3.42 -18.72
CA SER A 245 13.14 2.83 -20.02
C SER A 245 13.22 1.29 -19.96
N GLU A 246 12.61 0.60 -20.90
CA GLU A 246 12.73 -0.85 -21.04
C GLU A 246 14.22 -1.27 -21.20
N GLU A 247 15.01 -0.52 -21.96
CA GLU A 247 16.43 -0.77 -22.18
C GLU A 247 17.24 -0.59 -20.88
N ASP A 248 16.99 0.49 -20.13
CA ASP A 248 17.64 0.74 -18.85
C ASP A 248 17.23 -0.32 -17.81
N THR A 249 15.95 -0.71 -17.80
CA THR A 249 15.44 -1.79 -16.94
C THR A 249 16.13 -3.11 -17.25
N ALA A 250 16.24 -3.48 -18.53
CA ALA A 250 16.93 -4.72 -18.95
C ALA A 250 18.42 -4.68 -18.58
N THR A 251 19.07 -3.53 -18.72
CA THR A 251 20.47 -3.31 -18.34
C THR A 251 20.65 -3.50 -16.83
N LEU A 252 19.80 -2.89 -16.02
CA LEU A 252 19.81 -3.02 -14.55
C LEU A 252 19.61 -4.48 -14.12
N VAL A 253 18.59 -5.15 -14.67
CA VAL A 253 18.30 -6.56 -14.36
C VAL A 253 19.49 -7.46 -14.71
N SER A 254 20.12 -7.25 -15.88
CA SER A 254 21.26 -8.05 -16.34
C SER A 254 22.47 -7.84 -15.43
N ALA A 255 22.76 -6.60 -15.05
CA ALA A 255 23.88 -6.27 -14.17
C ALA A 255 23.68 -6.83 -12.75
N CYS A 256 22.49 -6.72 -12.18
CA CYS A 256 22.16 -7.30 -10.89
C CYS A 256 22.34 -8.84 -10.92
N LYS A 257 21.83 -9.49 -11.97
CA LYS A 257 21.99 -10.94 -12.15
C LYS A 257 23.46 -11.35 -12.26
N ALA A 258 24.26 -10.60 -13.01
CA ALA A 258 25.71 -10.85 -13.13
C ALA A 258 26.44 -10.67 -11.78
N ALA A 259 26.02 -9.71 -10.96
CA ALA A 259 26.56 -9.47 -9.62
C ALA A 259 26.02 -10.43 -8.55
N GLY A 260 25.05 -11.30 -8.87
CA GLY A 260 24.46 -12.25 -7.92
C GLY A 260 23.55 -11.60 -6.88
N ILE A 261 22.93 -10.45 -7.20
CA ILE A 261 22.00 -9.73 -6.35
C ILE A 261 20.66 -9.55 -7.06
N THR A 262 19.59 -9.25 -6.29
CA THR A 262 18.29 -8.89 -6.86
C THR A 262 18.22 -7.39 -7.15
N VAL A 263 17.35 -6.98 -8.08
CA VAL A 263 17.09 -5.56 -8.35
C VAL A 263 16.57 -4.86 -7.09
N THR A 264 15.67 -5.50 -6.34
CA THR A 264 15.17 -4.98 -5.07
C THR A 264 16.31 -4.71 -4.08
N ALA A 265 17.24 -5.64 -3.93
CA ALA A 265 18.37 -5.47 -3.02
C ALA A 265 19.33 -4.36 -3.48
N ALA A 266 19.53 -4.21 -4.79
CA ALA A 266 20.36 -3.13 -5.35
C ALA A 266 19.74 -1.74 -5.09
N LEU A 267 18.43 -1.59 -5.37
CA LEU A 267 17.72 -0.34 -5.13
C LEU A 267 17.65 -0.03 -3.63
N HIS A 268 17.35 -1.01 -2.81
CA HIS A 268 17.30 -0.84 -1.35
C HIS A 268 18.67 -0.42 -0.79
N ALA A 269 19.73 -1.08 -1.21
CA ALA A 269 21.10 -0.70 -0.83
C ALA A 269 21.43 0.74 -1.26
N ALA A 270 21.01 1.13 -2.45
CA ALA A 270 21.20 2.49 -2.94
C ALA A 270 20.39 3.52 -2.14
N VAL A 271 19.18 3.20 -1.72
CA VAL A 271 18.38 4.03 -0.80
C VAL A 271 19.12 4.22 0.53
N ILE A 272 19.66 3.14 1.12
CA ILE A 272 20.45 3.21 2.36
C ILE A 272 21.66 4.13 2.19
N ILE A 273 22.45 3.92 1.13
CA ILE A 273 23.66 4.69 0.84
C ILE A 273 23.30 6.17 0.61
N GLN A 274 22.33 6.46 -0.25
CA GLN A 274 21.93 7.81 -0.60
C GLN A 274 21.35 8.55 0.61
N THR A 275 20.57 7.88 1.47
CA THR A 275 20.07 8.46 2.72
C THR A 275 21.23 8.90 3.61
N ARG A 276 22.26 8.06 3.76
CA ARG A 276 23.44 8.38 4.56
C ARG A 276 24.28 9.51 3.96
N GLU A 277 24.45 9.53 2.65
CA GLU A 277 25.19 10.60 1.97
C GLU A 277 24.54 11.96 2.17
N MET A 278 23.20 12.02 2.13
CA MET A 278 22.44 13.26 2.31
C MET A 278 22.14 13.60 3.77
N ALA A 279 22.32 12.66 4.71
CA ALA A 279 22.01 12.86 6.11
C ALA A 279 22.88 13.93 6.74
N PRO A 280 22.36 14.73 7.70
CA PRO A 280 23.15 15.57 8.59
C PRO A 280 24.28 14.78 9.26
N SER A 281 25.43 15.43 9.46
CA SER A 281 26.63 14.77 10.00
C SER A 281 26.39 14.08 11.36
N GLU A 282 25.51 14.66 12.17
CA GLU A 282 25.20 14.22 13.53
C GLU A 282 24.50 12.88 13.60
N ILE A 283 23.70 12.55 12.57
CA ILE A 283 22.90 11.32 12.52
C ILE A 283 23.36 10.34 11.44
N ARG A 284 24.34 10.71 10.61
CA ARG A 284 24.80 9.91 9.46
C ARG A 284 25.22 8.48 9.83
N ASN A 285 25.77 8.31 11.02
CA ASN A 285 26.27 7.03 11.52
C ASN A 285 25.24 6.25 12.35
N ASN A 286 24.02 6.76 12.48
CA ASN A 286 22.94 6.03 13.12
C ASN A 286 22.52 4.82 12.29
N ASN A 287 21.75 3.92 12.91
CA ASN A 287 21.14 2.80 12.20
C ASN A 287 20.24 3.31 11.07
N PHE A 288 20.28 2.63 9.93
CA PHE A 288 19.20 2.76 8.95
C PHE A 288 18.07 1.83 9.36
N MET A 289 16.87 2.37 9.44
CA MET A 289 15.68 1.62 9.80
C MET A 289 14.68 1.69 8.65
N ASP A 290 14.10 0.57 8.30
CA ASP A 290 13.06 0.50 7.28
C ASP A 290 11.93 -0.46 7.63
N VAL A 291 10.89 -0.38 6.80
CA VAL A 291 9.75 -1.27 6.85
C VAL A 291 9.49 -1.75 5.43
N LEU A 292 9.80 -3.01 5.15
CA LEU A 292 9.46 -3.68 3.90
C LEU A 292 8.14 -4.42 4.05
N MET A 293 7.23 -4.26 3.10
CA MET A 293 5.96 -4.98 3.12
C MET A 293 6.10 -6.34 2.42
N CYS A 294 5.75 -7.39 3.14
CA CYS A 294 5.74 -8.76 2.65
C CYS A 294 4.32 -9.19 2.29
N ASP A 295 4.09 -9.60 1.05
CA ASP A 295 2.80 -10.16 0.62
C ASP A 295 2.63 -11.58 1.21
N LEU A 296 1.55 -11.78 1.95
CA LEU A 296 1.24 -13.05 2.62
C LEU A 296 0.31 -13.96 1.82
N ARG A 297 -0.11 -13.57 0.60
CA ARG A 297 -1.07 -14.36 -0.19
C ARG A 297 -0.59 -15.78 -0.48
N SER A 298 0.71 -15.96 -0.69
CA SER A 298 1.30 -17.30 -0.90
C SER A 298 1.19 -18.25 0.31
N TYR A 299 0.91 -17.72 1.50
CA TYR A 299 0.73 -18.48 2.73
C TYR A 299 -0.74 -18.72 3.08
N LEU A 300 -1.67 -18.10 2.38
CA LEU A 300 -3.09 -18.31 2.58
C LEU A 300 -3.55 -19.64 1.96
N PRO A 301 -4.47 -20.38 2.62
CA PRO A 301 -5.14 -21.50 2.00
C PRO A 301 -6.16 -21.02 0.95
N GLU A 302 -6.52 -21.90 0.02
CA GLU A 302 -7.68 -21.66 -0.83
C GLU A 302 -8.95 -21.49 0.00
N PRO A 303 -9.85 -20.58 -0.44
CA PRO A 303 -9.80 -19.76 -1.66
C PRO A 303 -9.11 -18.38 -1.46
N TYR A 304 -8.60 -18.07 -0.27
CA TYR A 304 -8.13 -16.73 0.10
C TYR A 304 -6.82 -16.32 -0.59
N ASN A 305 -6.07 -17.26 -1.15
CA ASN A 305 -4.85 -17.04 -1.91
C ASN A 305 -5.10 -16.67 -3.40
N THR A 306 -6.36 -16.51 -3.80
CA THR A 306 -6.75 -16.22 -5.18
C THR A 306 -7.13 -14.75 -5.38
N SER A 307 -7.21 -14.31 -6.64
CA SER A 307 -7.68 -12.96 -7.00
C SER A 307 -9.13 -12.68 -6.58
N ALA A 308 -9.96 -13.72 -6.32
CA ALA A 308 -11.31 -13.57 -5.79
C ALA A 308 -11.35 -12.87 -4.43
N TYR A 309 -10.25 -12.88 -3.69
CA TYR A 309 -10.07 -12.20 -2.40
C TYR A 309 -8.99 -11.12 -2.47
N ALA A 310 -8.91 -10.38 -3.58
CA ALA A 310 -7.96 -9.29 -3.75
C ALA A 310 -8.09 -8.19 -2.68
N VAL A 311 -9.34 -7.90 -2.26
CA VAL A 311 -9.63 -6.82 -1.30
C VAL A 311 -9.60 -7.36 0.13
N ILE A 312 -8.38 -7.52 0.62
CA ILE A 312 -8.02 -7.86 2.00
C ILE A 312 -6.67 -7.21 2.30
N ILE A 313 -6.46 -6.78 3.52
CA ILE A 313 -5.10 -6.44 3.96
C ILE A 313 -4.34 -7.73 4.20
N CYS A 314 -3.45 -8.08 3.29
CA CYS A 314 -2.72 -9.34 3.25
C CYS A 314 -1.22 -9.12 3.18
N SER A 315 -0.75 -8.14 3.91
CA SER A 315 0.66 -7.80 3.99
C SER A 315 1.09 -7.64 5.43
N MET A 316 2.37 -7.93 5.68
CA MET A 316 3.00 -7.79 6.98
C MET A 316 4.29 -6.99 6.84
N PRO A 317 4.56 -6.02 7.74
CA PRO A 317 5.83 -5.32 7.73
C PRO A 317 6.97 -6.26 8.13
N GLN A 318 8.06 -6.22 7.38
CA GLN A 318 9.38 -6.69 7.81
C GLN A 318 10.15 -5.48 8.32
N LEU A 319 10.51 -5.48 9.60
CA LEU A 319 11.24 -4.39 10.22
C LEU A 319 12.74 -4.62 10.02
N GLY A 320 13.39 -3.78 9.22
CA GLY A 320 14.82 -3.83 8.95
C GLY A 320 15.58 -2.86 9.83
N VAL A 321 16.69 -3.32 10.42
CA VAL A 321 17.66 -2.48 11.13
C VAL A 321 19.05 -2.77 10.58
N PHE A 322 19.64 -1.78 9.94
CA PHE A 322 20.94 -1.90 9.30
C PHE A 322 21.97 -1.06 10.03
N SER A 323 22.80 -1.72 10.82
CA SER A 323 23.90 -1.12 11.56
C SER A 323 25.20 -1.24 10.76
N SER A 324 26.16 -0.34 11.01
CA SER A 324 27.55 -0.48 10.55
C SER A 324 27.79 -0.64 9.04
N LEU A 325 26.88 -0.08 8.20
CA LEU A 325 27.05 -0.11 6.74
C LEU A 325 27.90 1.09 6.22
N ALA A 326 28.51 1.87 7.09
CA ALA A 326 29.15 3.14 6.72
C ALA A 326 30.33 3.00 5.72
N GLU A 327 30.94 1.83 5.64
CA GLU A 327 32.10 1.55 4.77
C GLU A 327 31.82 0.55 3.64
N GLN A 328 30.55 0.10 3.51
CA GLN A 328 30.19 -0.89 2.48
C GLN A 328 29.83 -0.18 1.17
N ASP A 329 30.30 -0.76 0.06
CA ASP A 329 29.87 -0.40 -1.28
C ASP A 329 28.44 -0.92 -1.58
N LEU A 330 27.92 -0.62 -2.77
CA LEU A 330 26.59 -1.05 -3.20
C LEU A 330 26.42 -2.58 -3.10
N LEU A 331 27.41 -3.34 -3.55
CA LEU A 331 27.31 -4.80 -3.60
C LEU A 331 27.36 -5.43 -2.19
N GLY A 332 28.20 -4.90 -1.32
CA GLY A 332 28.26 -5.32 0.08
C GLY A 332 26.95 -5.02 0.82
N THR A 333 26.43 -3.81 0.66
CA THR A 333 25.15 -3.42 1.25
C THR A 333 23.99 -4.24 0.69
N ALA A 334 23.94 -4.49 -0.63
CA ALA A 334 22.89 -5.30 -1.25
C ALA A 334 22.89 -6.76 -0.76
N LYS A 335 24.08 -7.34 -0.54
CA LYS A 335 24.18 -8.67 0.05
C LYS A 335 23.67 -8.70 1.49
N THR A 336 24.00 -7.70 2.29
CA THR A 336 23.48 -7.57 3.66
C THR A 336 21.95 -7.45 3.67
N VAL A 337 21.36 -6.68 2.75
CA VAL A 337 19.91 -6.58 2.57
C VAL A 337 19.30 -7.94 2.20
N MET A 338 19.91 -8.68 1.26
CA MET A 338 19.43 -10.01 0.86
C MET A 338 19.50 -11.01 2.02
N ASP A 339 20.57 -10.99 2.78
CA ASP A 339 20.76 -11.91 3.92
C ASP A 339 19.77 -11.59 5.04
N SER A 340 19.52 -10.30 5.31
CA SER A 340 18.47 -9.86 6.24
C SER A 340 17.10 -10.39 5.81
N SER A 341 16.72 -10.21 4.54
CA SER A 341 15.43 -10.68 4.02
C SER A 341 15.27 -12.20 4.05
N ARG A 342 16.37 -12.96 3.85
CA ARG A 342 16.37 -14.44 3.89
C ARG A 342 16.37 -15.00 5.31
N GLY A 343 16.86 -14.23 6.26
CA GLY A 343 16.95 -14.63 7.68
C GLY A 343 15.63 -14.62 8.42
N TYR A 344 14.55 -14.14 7.81
CA TYR A 344 13.24 -14.12 8.45
C TYR A 344 12.63 -15.53 8.53
N ASP A 345 12.37 -15.99 9.76
CA ASP A 345 11.57 -17.18 10.00
C ASP A 345 10.08 -16.84 9.80
N MET A 346 9.63 -17.01 8.54
CA MET A 346 8.24 -16.74 8.16
C MET A 346 7.23 -17.54 8.96
N HIS A 347 7.58 -18.76 9.39
CA HIS A 347 6.67 -19.57 10.19
C HIS A 347 6.43 -18.93 11.57
N THR A 348 7.48 -18.63 12.30
CA THR A 348 7.39 -17.93 13.60
C THR A 348 6.72 -16.57 13.45
N MET A 349 7.04 -15.83 12.39
CA MET A 349 6.46 -14.52 12.10
C MET A 349 4.94 -14.60 11.89
N LEU A 350 4.45 -15.56 11.08
CA LEU A 350 3.02 -15.77 10.87
C LEU A 350 2.30 -16.20 12.16
N GLN A 351 2.86 -17.15 12.92
CA GLN A 351 2.29 -17.56 14.20
C GLN A 351 2.25 -16.42 15.24
N SER A 352 3.13 -15.45 15.11
CA SER A 352 3.23 -14.26 15.96
C SER A 352 2.43 -13.06 15.46
N LEU A 353 1.71 -13.17 14.33
CA LEU A 353 1.01 -12.06 13.68
C LEU A 353 0.03 -11.36 14.63
N ARG A 354 -0.81 -12.13 15.36
CA ARG A 354 -1.77 -11.57 16.32
C ARG A 354 -1.08 -10.79 17.46
N PRO A 355 -0.10 -11.35 18.18
CA PRO A 355 0.60 -10.61 19.23
C PRO A 355 1.46 -9.46 18.69
N ALA A 356 2.05 -9.60 17.52
CA ALA A 356 2.81 -8.51 16.88
C ALA A 356 1.90 -7.32 16.53
N SER A 357 0.75 -7.59 15.90
CA SER A 357 -0.24 -6.54 15.60
C SER A 357 -0.77 -5.85 16.87
N ALA A 358 -1.01 -6.62 17.94
CA ALA A 358 -1.42 -6.07 19.23
C ALA A 358 -0.32 -5.21 19.87
N ALA A 359 0.94 -5.66 19.83
CA ALA A 359 2.09 -4.92 20.33
C ALA A 359 2.32 -3.63 19.52
N PHE A 360 2.18 -3.69 18.20
CA PHE A 360 2.27 -2.54 17.31
C PHE A 360 1.17 -1.52 17.63
N LYS A 361 -0.07 -1.98 17.77
CA LYS A 361 -1.18 -1.12 18.21
C LYS A 361 -0.86 -0.44 19.54
N GLN A 362 -0.38 -1.21 20.54
CA GLN A 362 0.00 -0.67 21.84
C GLN A 362 1.13 0.38 21.73
N MET A 363 2.12 0.14 20.90
CA MET A 363 3.20 1.10 20.61
C MET A 363 2.64 2.39 20.01
N LEU A 364 1.70 2.29 19.04
CA LEU A 364 1.03 3.45 18.47
C LEU A 364 0.21 4.22 19.50
N ASP A 365 -0.52 3.53 20.37
CA ASP A 365 -1.31 4.16 21.43
C ASP A 365 -0.42 4.90 22.45
N MET A 366 0.76 4.36 22.76
CA MET A 366 1.71 4.95 23.72
C MET A 366 2.64 5.99 23.09
N GLY A 367 3.08 5.71 21.87
CA GLY A 367 4.17 6.43 21.18
C GLY A 367 3.68 7.41 20.12
N ALA A 368 2.43 7.78 20.15
CA ALA A 368 1.81 8.79 19.26
C ALA A 368 2.60 10.11 19.13
N ALA A 369 3.80 10.16 19.66
CA ALA A 369 4.61 11.36 19.81
C ALA A 369 5.74 11.51 18.78
N SER A 370 6.12 10.51 18.00
CA SER A 370 7.34 10.60 17.19
C SER A 370 7.36 9.77 15.92
N ALA A 371 6.33 9.78 15.12
CA ALA A 371 6.39 9.12 13.81
C ALA A 371 6.72 10.13 12.71
N GLU A 372 7.98 10.40 12.51
CA GLU A 372 8.51 11.04 11.31
C GLU A 372 9.22 9.97 10.49
N THR A 373 8.52 9.31 9.59
CA THR A 373 9.19 8.46 8.58
C THR A 373 8.42 8.50 7.28
N PRO A 374 9.02 8.99 6.19
CA PRO A 374 8.48 8.80 4.85
C PRO A 374 8.63 7.33 4.45
N SER A 375 7.57 6.71 3.96
CA SER A 375 7.61 5.36 3.41
C SER A 375 7.74 5.42 1.88
N VAL A 376 8.65 4.60 1.35
CA VAL A 376 8.90 4.44 -0.09
C VAL A 376 8.35 3.08 -0.52
N VAL A 377 7.45 3.05 -1.50
CA VAL A 377 6.89 1.82 -2.07
C VAL A 377 7.15 1.78 -3.58
N PRO A 378 7.81 0.76 -4.13
CA PRO A 378 8.03 0.65 -5.58
C PRO A 378 6.86 -0.05 -6.28
N PRO A 379 6.47 0.36 -7.52
CA PRO A 379 5.46 -0.30 -8.33
C PRO A 379 6.02 -1.42 -9.22
N VAL A 380 5.10 -2.26 -9.73
CA VAL A 380 5.39 -3.49 -10.49
C VAL A 380 5.28 -3.22 -12.01
N GLY A 381 6.28 -3.69 -12.79
CA GLY A 381 6.22 -3.80 -14.26
C GLY A 381 7.32 -3.10 -15.05
N CYS A 382 7.58 -1.83 -14.84
CA CYS A 382 8.86 -1.16 -15.19
C CYS A 382 9.60 -0.91 -13.89
N THR A 383 10.93 -0.92 -13.92
CA THR A 383 11.65 -0.48 -12.74
C THR A 383 11.40 1.01 -12.59
N SER A 384 10.65 1.38 -11.58
CA SER A 384 10.44 2.76 -11.21
C SER A 384 10.86 2.97 -9.77
N LEU A 385 11.37 4.15 -9.49
CA LEU A 385 11.62 4.63 -8.14
C LEU A 385 10.57 5.69 -7.86
N ASP A 386 9.71 5.41 -6.91
CA ASP A 386 8.61 6.28 -6.51
C ASP A 386 8.83 6.72 -5.06
N MET A 387 9.03 8.00 -4.86
CA MET A 387 9.17 8.61 -3.54
C MET A 387 7.92 9.40 -3.22
N VAL A 388 7.13 8.92 -2.26
CA VAL A 388 6.05 9.69 -1.65
C VAL A 388 6.59 10.37 -0.39
N TYR A 389 6.33 11.64 -0.22
CA TYR A 389 6.84 12.43 0.89
C TYR A 389 5.80 13.47 1.36
N ASN A 390 6.02 14.01 2.54
CA ASN A 390 5.20 15.12 3.05
C ASN A 390 5.94 16.44 2.81
N ASP A 391 5.33 17.39 2.08
CA ASP A 391 5.96 18.65 1.69
C ASP A 391 6.20 19.62 2.86
N GLY A 392 5.56 19.37 4.00
CA GLY A 392 5.85 20.08 5.24
C GLY A 392 7.22 19.75 5.83
N TYR A 393 7.84 18.62 5.46
CA TYR A 393 9.13 18.15 5.96
C TYR A 393 10.18 18.04 4.87
N ILE A 394 9.84 17.58 3.69
CA ILE A 394 10.75 17.35 2.56
C ILE A 394 10.33 18.23 1.39
N THR A 395 11.30 18.94 0.78
CA THR A 395 11.01 19.78 -0.37
C THR A 395 10.98 18.95 -1.65
N PRO A 396 10.24 19.36 -2.69
CA PRO A 396 10.27 18.72 -4.00
C PRO A 396 11.69 18.62 -4.59
N GLU A 397 12.55 19.63 -4.35
CA GLU A 397 13.94 19.66 -4.83
C GLU A 397 14.75 18.57 -4.15
N LEU A 398 14.63 18.44 -2.80
CA LEU A 398 15.30 17.40 -2.02
C LEU A 398 14.85 16.01 -2.42
N ALA A 399 13.55 15.83 -2.67
CA ALA A 399 12.99 14.55 -3.13
C ALA A 399 13.56 14.16 -4.50
N ARG A 400 13.61 15.10 -5.46
CA ARG A 400 14.22 14.86 -6.79
C ARG A 400 15.71 14.54 -6.69
N GLU A 401 16.46 15.29 -5.89
CA GLU A 401 17.89 15.04 -5.65
C GLU A 401 18.10 13.64 -5.06
N PHE A 402 17.27 13.24 -4.11
CA PHE A 402 17.34 11.91 -3.51
C PHE A 402 17.10 10.81 -4.54
N VAL A 403 16.00 10.88 -5.29
CA VAL A 403 15.64 9.89 -6.33
C VAL A 403 16.73 9.77 -7.39
N ALA A 404 17.24 10.91 -7.87
CA ALA A 404 18.34 10.94 -8.83
C ALA A 404 19.64 10.34 -8.24
N GLY A 405 19.92 10.63 -6.97
CA GLY A 405 21.07 10.10 -6.24
C GLY A 405 21.01 8.57 -6.11
N VAL A 406 19.85 8.00 -5.79
CA VAL A 406 19.66 6.54 -5.72
C VAL A 406 20.06 5.86 -7.04
N ILE A 407 19.59 6.37 -8.18
CA ILE A 407 19.96 5.82 -9.49
C ILE A 407 21.45 6.02 -9.80
N SER A 408 22.03 7.14 -9.39
CA SER A 408 23.49 7.37 -9.53
C SER A 408 24.30 6.35 -8.74
N VAL A 409 23.90 6.03 -7.50
CA VAL A 409 24.54 5.01 -6.66
C VAL A 409 24.46 3.64 -7.33
N VAL A 410 23.29 3.24 -7.84
CA VAL A 410 23.11 1.99 -8.59
C VAL A 410 24.00 1.93 -9.82
N SER A 411 23.96 2.99 -10.64
CA SER A 411 24.76 3.05 -11.89
C SER A 411 26.25 2.90 -11.63
N LYS A 412 26.78 3.65 -10.66
CA LYS A 412 28.18 3.59 -10.26
C LYS A 412 28.55 2.24 -9.67
N GLY A 413 27.72 1.72 -8.76
CA GLY A 413 28.01 0.46 -8.05
C GLY A 413 27.96 -0.77 -8.95
N LEU A 414 27.14 -0.76 -10.00
CA LEU A 414 27.05 -1.85 -10.99
C LEU A 414 27.89 -1.60 -12.26
N GLY A 415 28.52 -0.43 -12.38
CA GLY A 415 29.30 -0.07 -13.59
C GLY A 415 28.45 0.04 -14.86
N ILE A 416 27.21 0.47 -14.76
CA ILE A 416 26.25 0.63 -15.87
C ILE A 416 25.91 2.09 -16.10
N ASN A 417 25.43 2.40 -17.29
CA ASN A 417 24.89 3.72 -17.60
C ASN A 417 23.37 3.62 -17.76
N ILE A 418 22.62 4.31 -16.90
CA ILE A 418 21.16 4.43 -16.98
C ILE A 418 20.86 5.81 -17.52
N GLY A 419 20.30 5.86 -18.73
CA GLY A 419 20.15 7.07 -19.51
C GLY A 419 19.00 8.01 -19.12
N GLY A 420 18.22 7.71 -18.11
CA GLY A 420 16.95 8.36 -17.77
C GLY A 420 17.01 9.58 -16.84
N LEU A 421 18.18 10.11 -16.49
CA LEU A 421 18.30 11.32 -15.65
C LEU A 421 18.17 12.62 -16.48
N GLY A 422 17.25 12.67 -17.41
CA GLY A 422 17.21 13.77 -18.31
C GLY A 422 15.85 14.31 -18.69
N LYS A 423 15.62 15.48 -18.28
CA LYS A 423 14.94 16.68 -18.79
C LYS A 423 13.53 16.89 -18.32
#